data_609f1c456fc3e7d909dcd617c81d16bf
#
_entry.id   609f1c456fc3e7d909dcd617c81d16bf
#
_cell.length_a   1.000
_cell.length_b   1.000
_cell.length_c   1.000
_cell.angle_alpha   90.00
_cell.angle_beta   90.00
_cell.angle_gamma   90.00
#
_symmetry.space_group_name_H-M   'P 1'
#
loop_
_entity.id
_entity.type
_entity.pdbx_description
1 polymer ?
#
loop_
_entity_poly.entity_id
_entity_poly.type
_entity_poly.pdbx_seq_one_letter_code
_entity_poly.pdbx_strand_id
1 'polypeptide(L)'
;KLAQKDVFLNIAGGLKVNDPAIDLAVISSILSSNMDTAIEPEVCMAGEIGLSGEIRPVNRIEQRIGEAEKLGFKRFILPKYNMQGLNTKKIKMELIPVRKVEEAFRALFG
;
A
#
# COMPACT_ATOMS: atom_id res chain seq x y z
N LYS A 1 10.11 -4.56 -13.86
CA LYS A 1 10.23 -4.36 -12.41
C LYS A 1 10.26 -2.90 -12.04
N LEU A 2 11.04 -2.10 -12.76
CA LEU A 2 11.10 -0.67 -12.47
C LEU A 2 9.74 0.00 -12.69
N ALA A 3 9.06 -0.37 -13.77
CA ALA A 3 7.75 0.21 -14.06
C ALA A 3 6.74 -0.14 -12.97
N GLN A 4 6.81 -1.36 -12.46
CA GLN A 4 5.93 -1.79 -11.39
C GLN A 4 6.19 -1.02 -10.11
N LYS A 5 7.47 -0.83 -9.76
CA LYS A 5 7.84 -0.05 -8.59
C LYS A 5 7.37 1.39 -8.72
N ASP A 6 7.53 1.97 -9.90
CA ASP A 6 7.10 3.35 -10.13
C ASP A 6 5.61 3.50 -9.94
N VAL A 7 4.83 2.55 -10.42
CA VAL A 7 3.37 2.58 -10.25
C VAL A 7 3.01 2.53 -8.78
N PHE A 8 3.60 1.62 -8.01
CA PHE A 8 3.33 1.54 -6.57
C PHE A 8 3.68 2.82 -5.86
N LEU A 9 4.84 3.39 -6.14
CA LEU A 9 5.26 4.63 -5.49
C LEU A 9 4.34 5.78 -5.84
N ASN A 10 3.94 5.88 -7.11
CA ASN A 10 3.04 6.94 -7.54
C ASN A 10 1.69 6.85 -6.83
N ILE A 11 1.10 5.67 -6.78
CA ILE A 11 -0.19 5.48 -6.13
C ILE A 11 -0.09 5.72 -4.63
N ALA A 12 0.89 5.09 -4.00
CA ALA A 12 1.00 5.14 -2.54
C ALA A 12 1.36 6.53 -2.03
N GLY A 13 2.20 7.25 -2.76
CA GLY A 13 2.72 8.52 -2.32
C GLY A 13 2.11 9.74 -2.99
N GLY A 14 1.21 9.54 -3.96
CA GLY A 14 0.65 10.66 -4.69
C GLY A 14 1.71 11.47 -5.39
N LEU A 15 2.75 10.83 -5.88
CA LEU A 15 3.88 11.44 -6.59
C LEU A 15 4.79 12.27 -5.71
N LYS A 16 4.59 12.25 -4.40
CA LYS A 16 5.43 13.02 -3.48
C LYS A 16 6.44 12.10 -2.82
N VAL A 17 7.70 12.31 -3.14
CA VAL A 17 8.79 11.45 -2.65
C VAL A 17 8.90 11.51 -1.13
N ASN A 18 8.60 12.67 -0.54
CA ASN A 18 8.75 12.87 0.90
C ASN A 18 7.46 12.58 1.68
N ASP A 19 6.45 11.99 1.05
CA ASP A 19 5.22 11.63 1.73
C ASP A 19 5.44 10.33 2.49
N PRO A 20 5.32 10.33 3.83
CA PRO A 20 5.56 9.09 4.60
C PRO A 20 4.64 7.94 4.21
N ALA A 21 3.53 8.21 3.56
CA ALA A 21 2.61 7.15 3.15
C ALA A 21 3.23 6.21 2.13
N ILE A 22 4.35 6.57 1.49
CA ILE A 22 5.02 5.69 0.54
C ILE A 22 5.93 4.66 1.21
N ASP A 23 6.14 4.77 2.53
CA ASP A 23 7.10 3.91 3.23
C ASP A 23 6.85 2.44 2.94
N LEU A 24 5.60 2.00 3.03
CA LEU A 24 5.27 0.60 2.83
C LEU A 24 5.59 0.15 1.42
N ALA A 25 5.28 0.97 0.42
CA ALA A 25 5.56 0.62 -0.96
C ALA A 25 7.07 0.55 -1.21
N VAL A 26 7.83 1.48 -0.63
CA VAL A 26 9.28 1.50 -0.80
C VAL A 26 9.91 0.24 -0.21
N ILE A 27 9.59 -0.07 1.04
CA ILE A 27 10.20 -1.23 1.69
C ILE A 27 9.78 -2.53 1.03
N SER A 28 8.54 -2.62 0.58
CA SER A 28 8.05 -3.81 -0.12
C SER A 28 8.75 -3.98 -1.45
N SER A 29 9.02 -2.89 -2.16
CA SER A 29 9.75 -2.94 -3.42
C SER A 29 11.19 -3.39 -3.22
N ILE A 30 11.83 -2.91 -2.16
CA ILE A 30 13.19 -3.32 -1.83
C ILE A 30 13.24 -4.82 -1.52
N LEU A 31 12.29 -5.28 -0.70
CA LEU A 31 12.22 -6.69 -0.34
C LEU A 31 11.95 -7.57 -1.55
N SER A 32 11.05 -7.13 -2.42
CA SER A 32 10.74 -7.83 -3.66
C SER A 32 12.00 -8.00 -4.51
N SER A 33 12.79 -6.94 -4.64
CA SER A 33 14.05 -7.00 -5.38
C SER A 33 15.05 -7.95 -4.74
N ASN A 34 15.18 -7.89 -3.41
CA ASN A 34 16.15 -8.72 -2.72
C ASN A 34 15.82 -10.19 -2.80
N MET A 35 14.53 -10.52 -2.76
CA MET A 35 14.08 -11.91 -2.86
C MET A 35 13.86 -12.38 -4.29
N ASP A 36 14.01 -11.46 -5.24
CA ASP A 36 13.73 -11.75 -6.64
C ASP A 36 12.32 -12.31 -6.83
N THR A 37 11.38 -11.77 -6.06
CA THR A 37 9.98 -12.17 -6.09
C THR A 37 9.13 -10.97 -6.45
N ALA A 38 8.38 -11.06 -7.54
CA ALA A 38 7.59 -9.94 -8.02
C ALA A 38 6.37 -9.71 -7.13
N ILE A 39 6.01 -8.44 -6.99
CA ILE A 39 4.74 -8.04 -6.38
C ILE A 39 3.69 -8.07 -7.49
N GLU A 40 2.51 -8.62 -7.19
CA GLU A 40 1.41 -8.64 -8.15
C GLU A 40 1.11 -7.24 -8.64
N PRO A 41 0.95 -7.05 -9.98
CA PRO A 41 0.69 -5.70 -10.50
C PRO A 41 -0.66 -5.13 -10.08
N GLU A 42 -1.58 -5.95 -9.60
CA GLU A 42 -2.92 -5.48 -9.22
C GLU A 42 -3.02 -5.04 -7.77
N VAL A 43 -1.91 -5.05 -7.02
CA VAL A 43 -1.90 -4.68 -5.61
C VAL A 43 -1.34 -3.27 -5.45
N CYS A 44 -2.08 -2.44 -4.75
CA CYS A 44 -1.63 -1.10 -4.38
C CYS A 44 -1.51 -1.06 -2.86
N MET A 45 -0.77 -0.09 -2.34
CA MET A 45 -0.58 -0.02 -0.89
C MET A 45 -0.22 1.39 -0.45
N ALA A 46 -0.50 1.67 0.81
CA ALA A 46 -0.07 2.91 1.46
C ALA A 46 0.12 2.62 2.95
N GLY A 47 1.13 3.26 3.54
CA GLY A 47 1.38 3.11 4.97
C GLY A 47 2.68 3.76 5.35
N GLU A 48 2.66 4.46 6.48
CA GLU A 48 3.89 4.99 7.08
C GLU A 48 4.42 3.95 8.06
N ILE A 49 5.73 3.69 8.04
CA ILE A 49 6.32 2.66 8.88
C ILE A 49 7.04 3.30 10.06
N GLY A 50 6.67 2.89 11.27
CA GLY A 50 7.32 3.35 12.48
C GLY A 50 8.53 2.51 12.81
N LEU A 51 9.25 2.94 13.86
CA LEU A 51 10.53 2.34 14.24
C LEU A 51 10.40 0.89 14.68
N SER A 52 9.24 0.50 15.17
CA SER A 52 9.01 -0.89 15.61
C SER A 52 8.33 -1.74 14.52
N GLY A 53 8.29 -1.25 13.30
CA GLY A 53 7.65 -1.98 12.21
C GLY A 53 6.14 -1.84 12.18
N GLU A 54 5.60 -0.95 13.01
CA GLU A 54 4.15 -0.72 12.99
C GLU A 54 3.77 0.10 11.75
N ILE A 55 2.58 -0.17 11.24
CA ILE A 55 2.03 0.55 10.08
C ILE A 55 1.12 1.64 10.61
N ARG A 56 1.53 2.88 10.42
CA ARG A 56 0.79 4.04 10.92
C ARG A 56 -0.23 4.50 9.90
N PRO A 57 -1.33 5.11 10.36
CA PRO A 57 -2.35 5.59 9.43
C PRO A 57 -1.80 6.68 8.51
N VAL A 58 -2.42 6.78 7.34
CA VAL A 58 -2.06 7.80 6.36
C VAL A 58 -3.24 8.74 6.18
N ASN A 59 -2.96 9.93 5.65
CA ASN A 59 -4.03 10.87 5.34
C ASN A 59 -4.66 10.53 4.00
N ARG A 60 -5.86 11.04 3.78
CA ARG A 60 -6.55 10.97 2.50
C ARG A 60 -6.72 9.54 1.98
N ILE A 61 -6.99 8.60 2.88
CA ILE A 61 -7.07 7.20 2.48
C ILE A 61 -8.17 6.98 1.44
N GLU A 62 -9.29 7.69 1.55
CA GLU A 62 -10.38 7.53 0.60
C GLU A 62 -9.98 7.98 -0.80
N GLN A 63 -9.22 9.08 -0.88
CA GLN A 63 -8.73 9.55 -2.18
C GLN A 63 -7.74 8.56 -2.79
N ARG A 64 -6.86 8.00 -1.94
CA ARG A 64 -5.87 7.03 -2.41
C ARG A 64 -6.54 5.78 -2.95
N ILE A 65 -7.55 5.29 -2.24
CA ILE A 65 -8.33 4.13 -2.70
C ILE A 65 -9.05 4.45 -4.00
N GLY A 66 -9.68 5.62 -4.07
CA GLY A 66 -10.40 6.03 -5.27
C GLY A 66 -9.51 6.09 -6.50
N GLU A 67 -8.30 6.63 -6.34
CA GLU A 67 -7.36 6.68 -7.46
C GLU A 67 -6.90 5.29 -7.87
N ALA A 68 -6.65 4.43 -6.90
CA ALA A 68 -6.25 3.05 -7.20
C ALA A 68 -7.35 2.32 -7.97
N GLU A 69 -8.60 2.53 -7.59
CA GLU A 69 -9.72 1.93 -8.32
C GLU A 69 -9.79 2.41 -9.76
N LYS A 70 -9.59 3.72 -9.95
CA LYS A 70 -9.62 4.28 -11.31
C LYS A 70 -8.53 3.69 -12.20
N LEU A 71 -7.39 3.35 -11.60
CA LEU A 71 -6.26 2.80 -12.34
C LEU A 71 -6.35 1.29 -12.51
N GLY A 72 -7.39 0.66 -11.97
CA GLY A 72 -7.63 -0.76 -12.19
C GLY A 72 -7.00 -1.69 -11.17
N PHE A 73 -6.47 -1.18 -10.08
CA PHE A 73 -5.94 -2.04 -9.03
C PHE A 73 -7.07 -2.82 -8.39
N LYS A 74 -6.79 -4.05 -7.98
CA LYS A 74 -7.80 -4.96 -7.43
C LYS A 74 -7.74 -5.07 -5.93
N ARG A 75 -6.57 -4.82 -5.34
CA ARG A 75 -6.36 -4.95 -3.89
C ARG A 75 -5.58 -3.76 -3.37
N PHE A 76 -5.89 -3.39 -2.13
CA PHE A 76 -5.23 -2.26 -1.49
C PHE A 76 -4.83 -2.66 -0.07
N ILE A 77 -3.53 -2.66 0.20
CA ILE A 77 -3.01 -2.89 1.54
C ILE A 77 -2.92 -1.54 2.24
N LEU A 78 -3.58 -1.41 3.38
CA LEU A 78 -3.70 -0.14 4.08
C LEU A 78 -3.55 -0.34 5.58
N PRO A 79 -3.20 0.72 6.31
CA PRO A 79 -3.12 0.61 7.77
C PRO A 79 -4.48 0.27 8.36
N LYS A 80 -4.49 -0.64 9.34
CA LYS A 80 -5.74 -1.06 9.95
C LYS A 80 -6.50 0.11 10.56
N TYR A 81 -5.78 1.06 11.14
CA TYR A 81 -6.42 2.22 11.77
C TYR A 81 -7.15 3.10 10.76
N ASN A 82 -6.79 3.03 9.50
CA ASN A 82 -7.50 3.79 8.46
C ASN A 82 -8.87 3.20 8.13
N MET A 83 -9.18 2.02 8.64
CA MET A 83 -10.51 1.44 8.44
C MET A 83 -11.58 2.16 9.26
N GLN A 84 -11.18 2.87 10.32
CA GLN A 84 -12.13 3.61 11.15
C GLN A 84 -12.75 4.75 10.34
N GLY A 85 -14.06 4.79 10.31
CA GLY A 85 -14.77 5.83 9.59
C GLY A 85 -14.78 5.69 8.08
N LEU A 86 -14.16 4.66 7.56
CA LEU A 86 -14.09 4.43 6.12
C LEU A 86 -15.40 3.80 5.64
N ASN A 87 -15.99 4.40 4.61
CA ASN A 87 -17.23 3.86 4.03
C ASN A 87 -16.89 2.77 3.03
N THR A 88 -16.81 1.54 3.52
CA THR A 88 -16.42 0.41 2.70
C THR A 88 -17.47 0.00 1.67
N LYS A 89 -18.71 0.45 1.86
CA LYS A 89 -19.77 0.08 0.93
C LYS A 89 -19.57 0.64 -0.46
N LYS A 90 -18.85 1.75 -0.58
CA LYS A 90 -18.57 2.36 -1.87
C LYS A 90 -17.32 1.82 -2.53
N ILE A 91 -16.56 1.01 -1.81
CA ILE A 91 -15.26 0.52 -2.29
C ILE A 91 -15.44 -0.85 -2.90
N LYS A 92 -15.01 -0.99 -4.15
CA LYS A 92 -15.11 -2.25 -4.86
C LYS A 92 -13.85 -3.09 -4.76
N MET A 93 -12.74 -2.46 -4.39
CA MET A 93 -11.47 -3.16 -4.21
C MET A 93 -11.50 -4.03 -2.97
N GLU A 94 -10.69 -5.07 -2.98
CA GLU A 94 -10.43 -5.83 -1.76
C GLU A 94 -9.46 -5.03 -0.89
N LEU A 95 -9.86 -4.77 0.35
CA LEU A 95 -9.01 -4.06 1.29
C LEU A 95 -8.33 -5.05 2.22
N ILE A 96 -7.03 -4.87 2.40
CA ILE A 96 -6.21 -5.74 3.25
C ILE A 96 -5.62 -4.87 4.36
N PRO A 97 -6.33 -4.75 5.50
CA PRO A 97 -5.82 -3.92 6.60
C PRO A 97 -4.69 -4.63 7.33
N VAL A 98 -3.65 -3.88 7.63
CA VAL A 98 -2.46 -4.42 8.30
C VAL A 98 -2.03 -3.51 9.44
N ARG A 99 -1.41 -4.09 10.45
CA ARG A 99 -0.89 -3.36 11.61
C ARG A 99 0.62 -3.29 11.61
N LYS A 100 1.28 -4.31 11.05
CA LYS A 100 2.73 -4.42 11.04
C LYS A 100 3.23 -4.83 9.67
N VAL A 101 4.50 -4.52 9.41
CA VAL A 101 5.09 -4.82 8.11
C VAL A 101 5.05 -6.30 7.78
N GLU A 102 5.17 -7.17 8.79
CA GLU A 102 5.12 -8.61 8.55
C GLU A 102 3.79 -9.05 7.95
N GLU A 103 2.71 -8.41 8.38
CA GLU A 103 1.39 -8.74 7.83
C GLU A 103 1.30 -8.35 6.36
N ALA A 104 1.85 -7.18 6.01
CA ALA A 104 1.86 -6.74 4.62
C ALA A 104 2.72 -7.68 3.77
N PHE A 105 3.88 -8.08 4.28
CA PHE A 105 4.77 -8.98 3.54
C PHE A 105 4.13 -10.34 3.33
N ARG A 106 3.40 -10.83 4.34
CA ARG A 106 2.69 -12.10 4.19
C ARG A 106 1.61 -12.00 3.12
N ALA A 107 0.91 -10.88 3.07
CA ALA A 107 -0.11 -10.67 2.04
C ALA A 107 0.51 -10.60 0.65
N LEU A 108 1.71 -10.03 0.53
CA LEU A 108 2.37 -9.83 -0.76
C LEU A 108 3.12 -11.07 -1.23
N PHE A 109 3.78 -11.77 -0.32
CA PHE A 109 4.72 -12.81 -0.71
C PHE A 109 4.35 -14.19 -0.19
N GLY A 110 3.30 -14.30 0.59
CA GLY A 110 2.88 -15.58 1.14
C GLY A 110 3.68 -15.97 2.36
#